data_a160b27b5d368cbb82c3ef5b9b0e9201
#
_entry.id   a160b27b5d368cbb82c3ef5b9b0e9201
#
_cell.length_a   1.000
_cell.length_b   1.000
_cell.length_c   1.000
_cell.angle_alpha   90.00
_cell.angle_beta   90.00
_cell.angle_gamma   90.00
#
_symmetry.space_group_name_H-M   'P 1'
#
loop_
_entity.id
_entity.type
_entity.pdbx_description
1 polymer ?
#
loop_
_entity_poly.entity_id
_entity_poly.type
_entity_poly.pdbx_seq_one_letter_code
_entity_poly.pdbx_strand_id
1 'polypeptide(L)' 'MNFPNPWITILSFVYIFFNGFISFQLSRKIVDVYLENFNSKFFKSLEPIVGSLGFIGSVGGGLLILYYFIISIT' A
#
# COMPACT_ATOMS: atom_id res chain seq x y z
N MET A 1 -25.27 -2.01 -1.05
CA MET A 1 -24.43 -3.03 -1.68
C MET A 1 -24.65 -4.37 -0.99
N ASN A 2 -25.30 -5.26 -1.65
CA ASN A 2 -25.60 -6.58 -1.08
C ASN A 2 -24.58 -7.58 -1.57
N PHE A 3 -23.78 -8.10 -0.65
CA PHE A 3 -22.88 -9.20 -0.97
C PHE A 3 -23.62 -10.50 -0.70
N PRO A 4 -24.10 -11.19 -1.75
CA PRO A 4 -24.82 -12.45 -1.55
C PRO A 4 -23.93 -13.57 -1.04
N ASN A 5 -22.61 -13.35 -1.05
CA ASN A 5 -21.65 -14.38 -0.71
C ASN A 5 -20.71 -13.86 0.38
N PRO A 6 -20.69 -14.47 1.59
CA PRO A 6 -19.80 -14.04 2.66
C PRO A 6 -18.31 -14.23 2.32
N TRP A 7 -18.00 -15.09 1.34
CA TRP A 7 -16.62 -15.31 0.91
C TRP A 7 -15.98 -14.05 0.34
N ILE A 8 -16.77 -13.19 -0.35
CA ILE A 8 -16.27 -11.94 -0.91
C ILE A 8 -15.77 -11.04 0.22
N THR A 9 -16.52 -10.96 1.31
CA THR A 9 -16.13 -10.16 2.47
C THR A 9 -14.84 -10.69 3.09
N ILE A 10 -14.75 -12.00 3.29
CA ILE A 10 -13.56 -12.63 3.85
C ILE A 10 -12.35 -12.40 2.96
N LEU A 11 -12.51 -12.59 1.66
CA LEU A 11 -11.42 -12.36 0.70
C LEU A 11 -10.99 -10.90 0.69
N SER A 12 -11.92 -9.97 0.83
CA SER A 12 -11.59 -8.54 0.91
C SER A 12 -10.74 -8.23 2.14
N PHE A 13 -11.08 -8.77 3.29
CA PHE A 13 -10.29 -8.57 4.50
C PHE A 13 -8.89 -9.15 4.36
N VAL A 14 -8.77 -10.36 3.79
CA VAL A 14 -7.47 -10.99 3.54
C VAL A 14 -6.66 -10.11 2.58
N TYR A 15 -7.28 -9.61 1.53
CA TYR A 15 -6.61 -8.75 0.57
C TYR A 15 -6.08 -7.48 1.23
N ILE A 16 -6.89 -6.83 2.06
CA ILE A 16 -6.49 -5.60 2.74
C ILE A 16 -5.29 -5.88 3.65
N PHE A 17 -5.32 -6.99 4.36
CA PHE A 17 -4.22 -7.38 5.25
C PHE A 17 -2.92 -7.57 4.46
N PHE A 18 -2.97 -8.35 3.37
CA PHE A 18 -1.80 -8.56 2.53
C PHE A 18 -1.34 -7.28 1.85
N ASN A 19 -2.28 -6.44 1.43
CA ASN A 19 -1.96 -5.15 0.82
C ASN A 19 -1.15 -4.29 1.79
N GLY A 20 -1.57 -4.23 3.04
CA GLY A 20 -0.83 -3.48 4.06
C GLY A 20 0.58 -4.03 4.28
N PHE A 21 0.70 -5.36 4.34
CA PHE A 21 1.99 -6.01 4.53
C PHE A 21 2.93 -5.75 3.34
N ILE A 22 2.43 -5.93 2.13
CA ILE A 22 3.22 -5.68 0.92
C ILE A 22 3.59 -4.21 0.81
N SER A 23 2.67 -3.31 1.13
CA SER A 23 2.93 -1.88 1.11
C SER A 23 4.03 -1.49 2.08
N PHE A 24 4.06 -2.11 3.25
CA PHE A 24 5.11 -1.87 4.23
C PHE A 24 6.48 -2.29 3.67
N GLN A 25 6.56 -3.46 3.05
CA GLN A 25 7.79 -3.92 2.44
C GLN A 25 8.24 -3.03 1.28
N LEU A 26 7.30 -2.61 0.43
CA LEU A 26 7.61 -1.71 -0.67
C LEU A 26 8.11 -0.36 -0.15
N SER A 27 7.47 0.17 0.88
CA SER A 27 7.88 1.42 1.51
C SER A 27 9.33 1.34 2.00
N ARG A 28 9.70 0.26 2.68
CA ARG A 28 11.08 0.06 3.14
C ARG A 28 12.05 0.01 1.98
N LYS A 29 11.69 -0.68 0.91
CA LYS A 29 12.54 -0.77 -0.27
C LYS A 29 12.72 0.58 -0.94
N ILE A 30 11.64 1.37 -1.03
CA ILE A 30 11.70 2.72 -1.58
C ILE A 30 12.64 3.59 -0.75
N VAL A 31 12.54 3.52 0.58
CA VAL A 31 13.42 4.27 1.47
C VAL A 31 14.89 3.85 1.29
N ASP A 32 15.15 2.54 1.19
CA ASP A 32 16.49 2.05 0.99
C ASP A 32 17.11 2.58 -0.31
N VAL A 33 16.36 2.52 -1.40
CA VAL A 33 16.80 3.04 -2.70
C VAL A 33 17.00 4.56 -2.63
N TYR A 34 16.11 5.25 -1.96
CA TYR A 34 16.19 6.70 -1.79
C TYR A 34 17.48 7.08 -1.05
N LEU A 35 17.79 6.40 0.06
CA LEU A 35 19.00 6.67 0.84
C LEU A 35 20.26 6.32 0.09
N GLU A 36 20.22 5.29 -0.75
CA GLU A 36 21.34 4.87 -1.57
C GLU A 36 21.68 5.94 -2.62
N ASN A 37 20.67 6.53 -3.23
CA ASN A 37 20.85 7.52 -4.30
C ASN A 37 21.04 8.94 -3.78
N PHE A 38 20.46 9.27 -2.62
CA PHE A 38 20.50 10.61 -2.06
C PHE A 38 21.15 10.55 -0.67
N ASN A 39 22.46 10.73 -0.63
CA ASN A 39 23.25 10.52 0.59
C ASN A 39 23.64 11.85 1.26
N SER A 40 22.76 12.83 1.30
CA SER A 40 23.03 14.08 2.01
C SER A 40 22.20 14.14 3.30
N LYS A 41 22.65 14.97 4.25
CA LYS A 41 21.95 15.13 5.53
C LYS A 41 20.53 15.62 5.33
N PHE A 42 20.32 16.50 4.37
CA PHE A 42 18.99 17.03 4.04
C PHE A 42 18.04 15.90 3.61
N PHE A 43 18.53 15.07 2.72
CA PHE A 43 17.70 13.96 2.22
C PHE A 43 17.47 12.89 3.27
N LYS A 44 18.44 12.68 4.17
CA LYS A 44 18.22 11.75 5.29
C LYS A 44 17.14 12.23 6.24
N SER A 45 17.03 13.53 6.44
CA SER A 45 15.97 14.08 7.31
C SER A 45 14.59 13.92 6.71
N LEU A 46 14.48 13.71 5.40
CA LEU A 46 13.22 13.46 4.70
C LEU A 46 12.84 11.98 4.67
N GLU A 47 13.69 11.09 5.17
CA GLU A 47 13.46 9.65 5.16
C GLU A 47 12.07 9.25 5.69
N PRO A 48 11.63 9.70 6.89
CA PRO A 48 10.31 9.32 7.39
C PRO A 48 9.18 9.83 6.51
N ILE A 49 9.36 10.99 5.88
CA ILE A 49 8.35 11.55 4.97
C ILE A 49 8.25 10.67 3.72
N VAL A 50 9.39 10.31 3.13
CA VAL A 50 9.43 9.45 1.94
C VAL A 50 8.81 8.09 2.23
N GLY A 51 9.16 7.48 3.37
CA GLY A 51 8.60 6.20 3.77
C GLY A 51 7.09 6.27 3.97
N SER A 52 6.62 7.31 4.64
CA SER A 52 5.19 7.51 4.87
C SER A 52 4.42 7.70 3.57
N LEU A 53 4.93 8.54 2.67
CA LEU A 53 4.30 8.76 1.37
C LEU A 53 4.27 7.49 0.53
N GLY A 54 5.35 6.73 0.52
CA GLY A 54 5.41 5.46 -0.19
C GLY A 54 4.42 4.46 0.35
N PHE A 55 4.31 4.34 1.67
CA PHE A 55 3.35 3.45 2.31
C PHE A 55 1.91 3.84 1.99
N ILE A 56 1.58 5.11 2.18
CA ILE A 56 0.23 5.62 1.93
C ILE A 56 -0.14 5.44 0.46
N GLY A 57 0.78 5.76 -0.45
CA GLY A 57 0.55 5.60 -1.88
C GLY A 57 0.31 4.16 -2.28
N SER A 58 1.10 3.23 -1.73
CA SER A 58 0.96 1.80 -2.01
C SER A 58 -0.35 1.25 -1.47
N VAL A 59 -0.71 1.60 -0.22
CA VAL A 59 -1.97 1.17 0.38
C VAL A 59 -3.15 1.74 -0.41
N GLY A 60 -3.10 3.04 -0.72
CA GLY A 60 -4.16 3.69 -1.48
C GLY A 60 -4.35 3.07 -2.86
N GLY A 61 -3.25 2.79 -3.57
CA GLY A 61 -3.32 2.14 -4.86
C GLY A 61 -3.95 0.76 -4.79
N GLY A 62 -3.54 -0.04 -3.80
CA GLY A 62 -4.12 -1.36 -3.58
C GLY A 62 -5.60 -1.31 -3.24
N LEU A 63 -6.02 -0.35 -2.43
CA LEU A 63 -7.43 -0.18 -2.08
C LEU A 63 -8.25 0.26 -3.29
N LEU A 64 -7.70 1.10 -4.17
CA LEU A 64 -8.37 1.48 -5.41
C LEU A 64 -8.58 0.28 -6.32
N ILE A 65 -7.58 -0.59 -6.43
CA ILE A 65 -7.69 -1.81 -7.23
C ILE A 65 -8.81 -2.69 -6.66
N LEU A 66 -8.85 -2.86 -5.35
CA LEU A 66 -9.91 -3.64 -4.70
C LEU A 66 -11.28 -3.02 -4.95
N TYR A 67 -11.39 -1.71 -4.86
CA TYR A 67 -12.64 -1.00 -5.09
C TYR A 67 -13.15 -1.25 -6.51
N TYR A 68 -12.30 -1.11 -7.51
CA TYR A 68 -12.68 -1.38 -8.89
C TYR A 68 -13.05 -2.84 -9.11
N PHE A 69 -12.34 -3.74 -8.46
CA PHE A 69 -12.64 -5.17 -8.54
C PHE A 69 -14.04 -5.45 -8.00
N ILE A 70 -14.38 -4.90 -6.85
CA ILE A 70 -15.70 -5.11 -6.22
C ILE A 70 -16.81 -4.54 -7.12
N ILE A 71 -16.61 -3.35 -7.68
CA ILE A 71 -17.58 -2.75 -8.59
C ILE A 71 -17.75 -3.62 -9.82
N SER A 72 -16.67 -4.18 -10.33
CA SER A 72 -16.70 -5.02 -11.53
C SER A 72 -17.51 -6.28 -11.34
N ILE A 73 -17.52 -6.86 -10.13
CA ILE A 73 -18.24 -8.11 -9.85
C ILE A 73 -19.64 -7.89 -9.31
N THR A 74 -19.99 -6.65 -8.96
CA THR A 74 -21.35 -6.33 -8.51
C THR A 74 -22.11 -5.59 -9.60
#